data_c4cf77e8cc60713ee19b107e670a23a2
#
_entry.id   c4cf77e8cc60713ee19b107e670a23a2
#
_cell.length_a   1.000
_cell.length_b   1.000
_cell.length_c   1.000
_cell.angle_alpha   90.00
_cell.angle_beta   90.00
_cell.angle_gamma   90.00
#
_symmetry.space_group_name_H-M   'P 1'
#
loop_
_entity.id
_entity.type
_entity.pdbx_description
1 polymer ?
#
loop_
_entity_poly.entity_id
_entity_poly.type
_entity_poly.pdbx_seq_one_letter_code
_entity_poly.pdbx_strand_id
1 'polypeptide(L)'
;VLAYYQTAGKGQRGKIWQSPKGESLSLSIILKSDCLNTSQGFVLLSTVAVAAAQVLQLYTGDELKIKWPNDLYWRNRKLGGILIENM
;
A
#
# COMPACT_ATOMS: atom_id res chain seq x y z
N VAL A 1 -12.94 -1.77 1.64
CA VAL A 1 -13.10 -3.19 1.91
C VAL A 1 -11.92 -3.68 2.72
N LEU A 2 -12.22 -4.41 3.75
CA LEU A 2 -11.21 -5.00 4.63
C LEU A 2 -11.27 -6.52 4.50
N ALA A 3 -10.15 -7.16 4.25
CA ALA A 3 -10.08 -8.61 4.11
C ALA A 3 -9.17 -9.22 5.18
N TYR A 4 -9.62 -10.34 5.71
CA TYR A 4 -8.85 -11.12 6.68
C TYR A 4 -7.72 -11.92 6.01
N TYR A 5 -7.95 -12.33 4.76
CA TYR A 5 -6.99 -13.08 3.98
C TYR A 5 -7.27 -12.91 2.49
N GLN A 6 -6.23 -12.76 1.71
CA GLN A 6 -6.33 -12.66 0.25
C GLN A 6 -5.94 -13.99 -0.40
N THR A 7 -6.80 -14.49 -1.27
CA THR A 7 -6.52 -15.72 -2.02
C THR A 7 -5.87 -15.45 -3.38
N ALA A 8 -5.98 -14.21 -3.88
CA ALA A 8 -5.46 -13.80 -5.18
C ALA A 8 -4.88 -12.40 -5.13
N GLY A 9 -4.04 -12.13 -4.12
CA GLY A 9 -3.42 -10.84 -3.96
C GLY A 9 -2.50 -10.49 -5.12
N LYS A 10 -2.56 -9.24 -5.57
CA LYS A 10 -1.77 -8.74 -6.69
C LYS A 10 -0.79 -7.68 -6.24
N GLY A 11 0.42 -7.73 -6.82
CA GLY A 11 1.37 -6.65 -6.76
C GLY A 11 1.46 -5.94 -8.09
N GLN A 12 2.41 -5.03 -8.22
CA GLN A 12 2.64 -4.32 -9.47
C GLN A 12 3.18 -5.26 -10.56
N ARG A 13 2.81 -4.98 -11.82
CA ARG A 13 3.35 -5.64 -13.01
C ARG A 13 3.13 -7.16 -12.98
N GLY A 14 1.96 -7.59 -12.57
CA GLY A 14 1.61 -9.01 -12.56
C GLY A 14 2.23 -9.81 -11.44
N LYS A 15 2.88 -9.18 -10.48
CA LYS A 15 3.40 -9.88 -9.31
C LYS A 15 2.28 -10.36 -8.40
N ILE A 16 2.55 -11.44 -7.70
CA ILE A 16 1.62 -12.01 -6.73
C ILE A 16 1.99 -11.47 -5.35
N TRP A 17 0.97 -11.05 -4.60
CA TRP A 17 1.12 -10.64 -3.22
C TRP A 17 0.61 -11.74 -2.31
N GLN A 18 1.45 -12.19 -1.39
CA GLN A 18 1.10 -13.22 -0.42
C GLN A 18 1.36 -12.72 0.99
N SER A 19 0.48 -13.07 1.90
CA SER A 19 0.65 -12.79 3.32
C SER A 19 0.04 -13.92 4.13
N PRO A 20 0.60 -14.21 5.33
CA PRO A 20 0.04 -15.25 6.19
C PRO A 20 -1.40 -14.92 6.59
N LYS A 21 -2.23 -15.97 6.60
CA LYS A 21 -3.63 -15.81 6.97
C LYS A 21 -3.76 -15.33 8.41
N GLY A 22 -4.53 -14.25 8.59
CA GLY A 22 -4.80 -13.71 9.91
C GLY A 22 -3.69 -12.90 10.54
N GLU A 23 -2.56 -12.70 9.84
CA GLU A 23 -1.41 -11.96 10.37
C GLU A 23 -1.17 -10.64 9.67
N SER A 24 -2.03 -10.28 8.71
CA SER A 24 -1.87 -9.07 7.91
C SER A 24 -3.18 -8.38 7.73
N LEU A 25 -3.11 -7.07 7.54
CA LEU A 25 -4.25 -6.25 7.20
C LEU A 25 -4.28 -6.07 5.67
N SER A 26 -5.40 -6.44 5.06
CA SER A 26 -5.64 -6.21 3.64
C SER A 26 -6.81 -5.24 3.51
N LEU A 27 -6.51 -4.04 3.03
CA LEU A 27 -7.47 -2.95 2.97
C LEU A 27 -7.53 -2.39 1.54
N SER A 28 -8.74 -2.23 1.02
CA SER A 28 -8.97 -1.57 -0.25
C SER A 28 -9.92 -0.39 -0.08
N ILE A 29 -9.57 0.72 -0.70
CA ILE A 29 -10.36 1.94 -0.67
C ILE A 29 -10.71 2.30 -2.11
N ILE A 30 -11.99 2.54 -2.36
CA ILE A 30 -12.48 2.95 -3.68
C ILE A 30 -12.71 4.44 -3.66
N LEU A 31 -12.05 5.15 -4.57
CA LEU A 31 -12.19 6.60 -4.71
C LEU A 31 -12.79 6.93 -6.07
N LYS A 32 -13.64 7.96 -6.10
CA LYS A 32 -14.18 8.46 -7.36
C LYS A 32 -13.10 9.21 -8.13
N SER A 33 -12.99 8.92 -9.41
CA SER A 33 -11.94 9.46 -10.27
C SER A 33 -12.14 10.93 -10.66
N ASP A 34 -13.32 11.48 -10.49
CA ASP A 34 -13.59 12.88 -10.81
C ASP A 34 -12.82 13.88 -9.94
N CYS A 35 -12.32 13.42 -8.79
CA CYS A 35 -11.44 14.22 -7.93
C CYS A 35 -9.96 14.02 -8.23
N LEU A 36 -9.60 13.13 -9.15
CA LEU A 36 -8.22 12.71 -9.39
C LEU A 36 -7.89 12.83 -10.87
N ASN A 37 -6.71 13.35 -11.17
CA ASN A 37 -6.19 13.37 -12.51
C ASN A 37 -5.39 12.08 -12.77
N THR A 38 -5.88 11.24 -13.68
CA THR A 38 -5.26 9.94 -13.98
C THR A 38 -3.86 10.06 -14.56
N SER A 39 -3.51 11.20 -15.17
CA SER A 39 -2.15 11.43 -15.65
C SER A 39 -1.13 11.62 -14.53
N GLN A 40 -1.59 11.76 -13.29
CA GLN A 40 -0.74 11.96 -12.12
C GLN A 40 -0.68 10.72 -11.22
N GLY A 41 -0.72 9.53 -11.83
CA GLY A 41 -0.72 8.28 -11.07
C GLY A 41 0.45 8.13 -10.09
N PHE A 42 1.65 8.59 -10.50
CA PHE A 42 2.81 8.54 -9.62
C PHE A 42 2.64 9.46 -8.40
N VAL A 43 2.08 10.66 -8.62
CA VAL A 43 1.82 11.60 -7.53
C VAL A 43 0.82 11.02 -6.54
N LEU A 44 -0.25 10.41 -7.04
CA LEU A 44 -1.24 9.76 -6.19
C LEU A 44 -0.61 8.62 -5.37
N LEU A 45 0.14 7.75 -6.02
CA LEU A 45 0.79 6.64 -5.34
C LEU A 45 1.75 7.12 -4.25
N SER A 46 2.56 8.12 -4.56
CA SER A 46 3.49 8.71 -3.60
C SER A 46 2.78 9.35 -2.43
N THR A 47 1.67 10.05 -2.69
CA THR A 47 0.87 10.69 -1.65
C THR A 47 0.27 9.66 -0.70
N VAL A 48 -0.26 8.58 -1.24
CA VAL A 48 -0.83 7.49 -0.42
C VAL A 48 0.27 6.82 0.40
N ALA A 49 1.44 6.59 -0.19
CA ALA A 49 2.56 5.98 0.52
C ALA A 49 3.02 6.85 1.70
N VAL A 50 3.13 8.16 1.51
CA VAL A 50 3.51 9.08 2.58
C VAL A 50 2.43 9.11 3.67
N ALA A 51 1.16 9.17 3.28
CA ALA A 51 0.06 9.17 4.25
C ALA A 51 0.05 7.89 5.09
N ALA A 52 0.23 6.73 4.45
CA ALA A 52 0.30 5.46 5.15
C ALA A 52 1.51 5.42 6.10
N ALA A 53 2.66 5.90 5.65
CA ALA A 53 3.86 5.96 6.47
C ALA A 53 3.67 6.86 7.70
N GLN A 54 3.02 8.00 7.55
CA GLN A 54 2.75 8.90 8.67
C GLN A 54 1.89 8.23 9.75
N VAL A 55 0.87 7.48 9.35
CA VAL A 55 0.03 6.76 10.29
C VAL A 55 0.82 5.63 10.96
N LEU A 56 1.52 4.82 10.19
CA LEU A 56 2.26 3.67 10.71
C LEU A 56 3.43 4.08 11.61
N GLN A 57 4.02 5.23 11.36
CA GLN A 57 5.12 5.77 12.18
C GLN A 57 4.71 5.99 13.63
N LEU A 58 3.43 6.19 13.89
CA LEU A 58 2.92 6.29 15.26
C LEU A 58 3.14 5.00 16.05
N TYR A 59 3.27 3.87 15.36
CA TYR A 59 3.46 2.54 15.96
C TYR A 59 4.88 2.02 15.82
N THR A 60 5.58 2.39 14.76
CA THR A 60 6.90 1.84 14.44
C THR A 60 8.06 2.75 14.84
N GLY A 61 7.81 4.06 14.98
CA GLY A 61 8.86 5.05 15.18
C GLY A 61 9.63 5.35 13.90
N ASP A 62 10.84 5.89 14.05
CA ASP A 62 11.63 6.42 12.94
C ASP A 62 12.28 5.38 12.05
N GLU A 63 12.15 4.10 12.38
CA GLU A 63 12.73 3.03 11.59
C GLU A 63 11.87 2.63 10.38
N LEU A 64 10.69 3.25 10.23
CA LEU A 64 9.85 3.04 9.07
C LEU A 64 10.40 3.82 7.88
N LYS A 65 10.53 3.16 6.75
CA LYS A 65 11.03 3.77 5.51
C LYS A 65 10.17 3.39 4.34
N ILE A 66 10.15 4.27 3.36
CA ILE A 66 9.46 4.03 2.09
C ILE A 66 10.49 3.61 1.06
N LYS A 67 10.29 2.46 0.45
CA LYS A 67 11.00 2.08 -0.76
C LYS A 67 10.10 2.47 -1.94
N TRP A 68 10.49 3.55 -2.59
CA TRP A 68 9.64 4.19 -3.60
C TRP A 68 9.36 3.27 -4.79
N PRO A 69 8.16 3.36 -5.32
CA PRO A 69 7.10 4.31 -4.91
C PRO A 69 6.04 3.70 -3.98
N ASN A 70 6.06 2.40 -3.70
CA ASN A 70 4.88 1.73 -3.19
C ASN A 70 5.14 0.73 -2.05
N ASP A 71 6.36 0.62 -1.58
CA ASP A 71 6.69 -0.36 -0.55
C ASP A 71 7.06 0.32 0.76
N LEU A 72 6.60 -0.26 1.86
CA LEU A 72 6.93 0.20 3.21
C LEU A 72 7.80 -0.83 3.89
N TYR A 73 8.89 -0.38 4.48
CA TYR A 73 9.86 -1.23 5.19
C TYR A 73 10.02 -0.77 6.63
N TRP A 74 10.16 -1.73 7.51
CA TRP A 74 10.48 -1.52 8.91
C TRP A 74 11.61 -2.45 9.30
N ARG A 75 12.71 -1.88 9.77
CA ARG A 75 13.90 -2.66 10.18
C ARG A 75 14.37 -3.62 9.07
N ASN A 76 14.49 -3.10 7.86
CA ASN A 76 14.94 -3.86 6.67
C ASN A 76 14.00 -5.00 6.26
N ARG A 77 12.79 -5.06 6.79
CA ARG A 77 11.78 -6.04 6.39
C ARG A 77 10.60 -5.32 5.75
N LYS A 78 10.03 -5.93 4.73
CA LYS A 78 8.87 -5.36 4.07
C LYS A 78 7.66 -5.45 4.98
N LEU A 79 7.15 -4.29 5.38
CA LEU A 79 5.98 -4.19 6.23
C LEU A 79 4.69 -4.21 5.43
N GLY A 80 4.68 -3.58 4.29
CA GLY A 80 3.48 -3.47 3.48
C GLY A 80 3.75 -2.97 2.08
N GLY A 81 2.72 -2.99 1.28
CA GLY A 81 2.75 -2.50 -0.08
C GLY A 81 1.44 -1.85 -0.47
N ILE A 82 1.50 -1.02 -1.48
CA ILE A 82 0.37 -0.25 -1.99
C ILE A 82 0.23 -0.51 -3.48
N LEU A 83 -0.99 -0.83 -3.89
CA LEU A 83 -1.32 -0.99 -5.30
C LEU A 83 -2.49 -0.07 -5.63
N ILE A 84 -2.32 0.74 -6.67
CA ILE A 84 -3.37 1.62 -7.17
C ILE A 84 -3.76 1.13 -8.55
N GLU A 85 -5.05 0.89 -8.71
CA GLU A 85 -5.61 0.43 -9.98
C GLU A 85 -6.72 1.37 -10.43
N ASN A 86 -6.75 1.67 -11.72
CA ASN A 86 -7.84 2.40 -12.36
C ASN A 86 -8.83 1.41 -12.95
N MET A 87 -10.10 1.64 -12.69
CA MET A 87 -11.16 0.78 -13.23
C MET A 87 -12.09 1.57 -14.11
#